data_63721b08f9571f6eab93b3a8adc8188a
#
_entry.id   63721b08f9571f6eab93b3a8adc8188a
#
_cell.length_a   1.000
_cell.length_b   1.000
_cell.length_c   1.000
_cell.angle_alpha   90.00
_cell.angle_beta   90.00
_cell.angle_gamma   90.00
#
_symmetry.space_group_name_H-M   'P 1'
#
loop_
_entity.id
_entity.type
_entity.pdbx_description
1 polymer ?
#
loop_
_entity_poly.entity_id
_entity_poly.type
_entity_poly.pdbx_seq_one_letter_code
_entity_poly.pdbx_strand_id
1 'polypeptide(L)'
;LFRSPKHIAVPDLPGYKTLKCDFHLHTYYSDGHVTPEMRVLEAWAEGLDAISITDHQPVPRSHTETKDCNVSYNKAFPMAESKGITLIKGLEITGSDPVGHLNVLFIKDCNDYMPKKRNFSETEADSLIEKAAAEGAYITTNHPGWPDKNSELPAYIVRHIEQKRIQGIEIFNNEEFYPRAIDYADQYNLAYIGATDAHYPMDFLFDLKKKFRTLTFVFAKENTPESIKEALYAGRSIAYADQKLAGKENMLKLFLRSSLKVLRSE
;
A
#
# COMPACT_ATOMS: atom_id res chain seq x y z
N LEU A 1 -26.90 0.63 -2.58
CA LEU A 1 -26.15 -0.27 -1.68
C LEU A 1 -25.47 0.55 -0.58
N PHE A 2 -26.24 0.96 0.42
CA PHE A 2 -25.66 1.67 1.58
C PHE A 2 -25.52 0.65 2.71
N ARG A 3 -24.46 -0.14 2.70
CA ARG A 3 -24.06 -0.87 3.90
C ARG A 3 -23.47 0.14 4.89
N SER A 4 -23.84 0.02 6.17
CA SER A 4 -23.06 0.68 7.23
C SER A 4 -21.61 0.18 7.16
N PRO A 5 -20.63 1.06 7.40
CA PRO A 5 -19.23 0.63 7.40
C PRO A 5 -19.03 -0.50 8.42
N LYS A 6 -18.21 -1.49 8.06
CA LYS A 6 -17.75 -2.49 9.01
C LYS A 6 -16.90 -1.82 10.07
N HIS A 7 -16.98 -2.31 11.29
CA HIS A 7 -16.08 -1.90 12.35
C HIS A 7 -15.00 -2.95 12.53
N ILE A 8 -13.76 -2.60 12.20
CA ILE A 8 -12.60 -3.44 12.50
C ILE A 8 -12.16 -3.09 13.93
N ALA A 9 -12.56 -3.93 14.88
CA ALA A 9 -12.24 -3.74 16.29
C ALA A 9 -10.77 -4.10 16.56
N VAL A 10 -9.91 -3.08 16.54
CA VAL A 10 -8.50 -3.19 16.91
C VAL A 10 -8.16 -2.11 17.92
N PRO A 11 -7.31 -2.38 18.93
CA PRO A 11 -6.95 -1.38 19.92
C PRO A 11 -6.03 -0.33 19.36
N ASP A 12 -6.16 0.88 19.85
CA ASP A 12 -5.11 1.88 19.70
C ASP A 12 -3.90 1.54 20.56
N LEU A 13 -2.71 1.93 20.11
CA LEU A 13 -1.50 1.80 20.88
C LEU A 13 -1.27 3.05 21.75
N PRO A 14 -0.53 2.94 22.87
CA PRO A 14 -0.20 4.12 23.66
C PRO A 14 0.44 5.25 22.84
N GLY A 15 -0.28 6.36 22.71
CA GLY A 15 0.14 7.53 21.93
C GLY A 15 -0.10 7.47 20.42
N TYR A 16 -0.74 6.41 19.90
CA TYR A 16 -1.02 6.25 18.47
C TYR A 16 -2.41 5.67 18.23
N LYS A 17 -3.07 6.15 17.18
CA LYS A 17 -4.25 5.53 16.58
C LYS A 17 -3.82 4.36 15.70
N THR A 18 -4.60 3.31 15.70
CA THR A 18 -4.41 2.16 14.79
C THR A 18 -5.25 2.38 13.54
N LEU A 19 -4.60 2.85 12.48
CA LEU A 19 -5.25 3.09 11.19
C LEU A 19 -5.21 1.84 10.31
N LYS A 20 -6.33 1.54 9.66
CA LYS A 20 -6.48 0.43 8.70
C LYS A 20 -6.28 0.99 7.30
N CYS A 21 -5.21 0.58 6.63
CA CYS A 21 -4.77 1.19 5.39
C CYS A 21 -4.58 0.14 4.29
N ASP A 22 -4.85 0.52 3.04
CA ASP A 22 -4.45 -0.24 1.86
C ASP A 22 -3.77 0.70 0.86
N PHE A 23 -2.50 0.42 0.56
CA PHE A 23 -1.66 1.31 -0.22
C PHE A 23 -1.38 0.81 -1.65
N HIS A 24 -2.12 -0.22 -2.11
CA HIS A 24 -1.92 -0.80 -3.43
C HIS A 24 -3.27 -1.17 -4.05
N LEU A 25 -3.80 -0.29 -4.90
CA LEU A 25 -5.11 -0.42 -5.52
C LEU A 25 -5.07 0.07 -6.97
N HIS A 26 -5.73 -0.69 -7.85
CA HIS A 26 -5.84 -0.36 -9.27
C HIS A 26 -7.26 0.00 -9.66
N THR A 27 -7.37 0.85 -10.68
CA THR A 27 -8.64 1.29 -11.25
C THR A 27 -8.66 1.07 -12.75
N TYR A 28 -9.79 1.36 -13.39
CA TYR A 28 -9.90 1.28 -14.85
C TYR A 28 -9.05 2.31 -15.61
N TYR A 29 -8.35 3.20 -14.88
CA TYR A 29 -7.35 4.09 -15.47
C TYR A 29 -5.99 3.40 -15.69
N SER A 30 -5.80 2.19 -15.15
CA SER A 30 -4.78 1.24 -15.60
C SER A 30 -5.44 -0.03 -16.11
N ASP A 31 -5.32 -1.14 -15.45
CA ASP A 31 -5.91 -2.44 -15.84
C ASP A 31 -6.90 -3.00 -14.82
N GLY A 32 -7.26 -2.20 -13.83
CA GLY A 32 -8.32 -2.54 -12.90
C GLY A 32 -9.72 -2.41 -13.52
N HIS A 33 -10.72 -2.96 -12.86
CA HIS A 33 -12.10 -3.07 -13.34
C HIS A 33 -13.11 -2.25 -12.54
N VAL A 34 -12.65 -1.36 -11.67
CA VAL A 34 -13.49 -0.49 -10.85
C VAL A 34 -13.09 0.97 -10.98
N THR A 35 -14.04 1.88 -10.73
CA THR A 35 -13.75 3.30 -10.74
C THR A 35 -13.01 3.75 -9.48
N PRO A 36 -12.27 4.87 -9.51
CA PRO A 36 -11.62 5.42 -8.34
C PRO A 36 -12.57 5.70 -7.18
N GLU A 37 -13.76 6.22 -7.47
CA GLU A 37 -14.79 6.48 -6.46
C GLU A 37 -15.27 5.18 -5.81
N MET A 38 -15.32 4.08 -6.57
CA MET A 38 -15.72 2.78 -6.06
C MET A 38 -14.68 2.22 -5.10
N ARG A 39 -13.37 2.41 -5.36
CA ARG A 39 -12.30 2.05 -4.41
C ARG A 39 -12.47 2.73 -3.05
N VAL A 40 -12.87 4.01 -3.07
CA VAL A 40 -13.18 4.73 -1.83
C VAL A 40 -14.40 4.15 -1.12
N LEU A 41 -15.47 3.83 -1.87
CA LEU A 41 -16.68 3.25 -1.28
C LEU A 41 -16.43 1.85 -0.68
N GLU A 42 -15.61 1.03 -1.35
CA GLU A 42 -15.17 -0.27 -0.83
C GLU A 42 -14.39 -0.08 0.48
N ALA A 43 -13.39 0.81 0.50
CA ALA A 43 -12.61 1.11 1.68
C ALA A 43 -13.49 1.58 2.85
N TRP A 44 -14.39 2.52 2.59
CA TRP A 44 -15.34 3.00 3.60
C TRP A 44 -16.26 1.88 4.12
N ALA A 45 -16.84 1.09 3.21
CA ALA A 45 -17.77 0.01 3.59
C ALA A 45 -17.09 -1.09 4.42
N GLU A 46 -15.79 -1.28 4.21
CA GLU A 46 -14.99 -2.29 4.90
C GLU A 46 -14.28 -1.77 6.16
N GLY A 47 -14.44 -0.48 6.47
CA GLY A 47 -13.93 0.12 7.70
C GLY A 47 -12.44 0.49 7.67
N LEU A 48 -11.91 0.78 6.48
CA LEU A 48 -10.57 1.35 6.34
C LEU A 48 -10.56 2.84 6.70
N ASP A 49 -9.40 3.35 7.08
CA ASP A 49 -9.18 4.76 7.41
C ASP A 49 -8.45 5.51 6.29
N ALA A 50 -7.57 4.83 5.56
CA ALA A 50 -6.79 5.43 4.48
C ALA A 50 -6.53 4.45 3.33
N ILE A 51 -6.43 4.99 2.11
CA ILE A 51 -6.05 4.22 0.91
C ILE A 51 -5.10 5.03 0.02
N SER A 52 -4.37 4.32 -0.83
CA SER A 52 -3.73 4.89 -2.01
C SER A 52 -4.18 4.14 -3.26
N ILE A 53 -4.59 4.87 -4.29
CA ILE A 53 -4.79 4.32 -5.63
C ILE A 53 -3.45 4.47 -6.34
N THR A 54 -2.92 3.35 -6.79
CA THR A 54 -1.56 3.24 -7.35
C THR A 54 -1.61 2.64 -8.75
N ASP A 55 -2.41 3.22 -9.63
CA ASP A 55 -2.51 2.76 -11.01
C ASP A 55 -1.14 2.64 -11.67
N HIS A 56 -0.93 1.59 -12.46
CA HIS A 56 0.32 1.29 -13.15
C HIS A 56 0.85 2.45 -13.98
N GLN A 57 2.15 2.69 -13.93
CA GLN A 57 2.84 3.63 -14.80
C GLN A 57 4.13 3.03 -15.38
N PRO A 58 4.31 3.07 -16.68
CA PRO A 58 3.36 3.52 -17.71
C PRO A 58 2.18 2.57 -17.82
N VAL A 59 1.02 3.10 -18.15
CA VAL A 59 -0.23 2.34 -18.18
C VAL A 59 -0.16 1.18 -19.17
N PRO A 60 -0.21 -0.10 -18.73
CA PRO A 60 -0.14 -1.25 -19.62
C PRO A 60 -1.43 -1.49 -20.40
N ARG A 61 -2.57 -1.22 -19.77
CA ARG A 61 -3.91 -1.40 -20.33
C ARG A 61 -4.84 -0.39 -19.68
N SER A 62 -5.04 0.74 -20.30
CA SER A 62 -6.05 1.69 -19.82
C SER A 62 -7.36 1.47 -20.60
N HIS A 63 -8.47 1.51 -19.90
CA HIS A 63 -9.80 1.56 -20.50
C HIS A 63 -10.17 2.98 -20.93
N THR A 64 -9.24 3.93 -20.83
CA THR A 64 -9.42 5.34 -21.14
C THR A 64 -8.28 5.88 -22.00
N GLU A 65 -8.51 6.99 -22.68
CA GLU A 65 -7.47 7.66 -23.49
C GLU A 65 -6.67 8.70 -22.68
N THR A 66 -6.94 8.85 -21.37
CA THR A 66 -6.24 9.86 -20.57
C THR A 66 -4.76 9.52 -20.41
N LYS A 67 -3.94 10.57 -20.46
CA LYS A 67 -2.50 10.48 -20.16
C LYS A 67 -2.16 11.13 -18.81
N ASP A 68 -3.15 11.69 -18.12
CA ASP A 68 -2.96 12.31 -16.81
C ASP A 68 -2.99 11.26 -15.71
N CYS A 69 -1.85 10.97 -15.14
CA CYS A 69 -1.71 10.02 -14.02
C CYS A 69 -2.45 10.44 -12.75
N ASN A 70 -2.76 11.73 -12.60
CA ASN A 70 -3.48 12.20 -11.41
C ASN A 70 -4.99 11.92 -11.49
N VAL A 71 -5.49 11.43 -12.61
CA VAL A 71 -6.94 11.31 -12.85
C VAL A 71 -7.63 10.46 -11.80
N SER A 72 -7.05 9.33 -11.41
CA SER A 72 -7.64 8.43 -10.39
C SER A 72 -7.74 9.12 -9.04
N TYR A 73 -6.68 9.78 -8.62
CA TYR A 73 -6.68 10.56 -7.38
C TYR A 73 -7.73 11.68 -7.42
N ASN A 74 -7.73 12.48 -8.50
CA ASN A 74 -8.63 13.62 -8.64
C ASN A 74 -10.11 13.19 -8.66
N LYS A 75 -10.43 12.05 -9.25
CA LYS A 75 -11.78 11.47 -9.27
C LYS A 75 -12.20 10.90 -7.92
N ALA A 76 -11.29 10.24 -7.21
CA ALA A 76 -11.56 9.65 -5.91
C ALA A 76 -11.69 10.69 -4.79
N PHE A 77 -10.95 11.80 -4.88
CA PHE A 77 -10.77 12.76 -3.78
C PHE A 77 -12.08 13.32 -3.20
N PRO A 78 -13.07 13.80 -3.99
CA PRO A 78 -14.32 14.30 -3.42
C PRO A 78 -15.11 13.23 -2.66
N MET A 79 -15.05 11.98 -3.13
CA MET A 79 -15.69 10.86 -2.45
C MET A 79 -14.96 10.54 -1.14
N ALA A 80 -13.63 10.54 -1.16
CA ALA A 80 -12.80 10.29 0.02
C ALA A 80 -13.08 11.32 1.12
N GLU A 81 -13.11 12.61 0.78
CA GLU A 81 -13.49 13.67 1.73
C GLU A 81 -14.89 13.42 2.31
N SER A 82 -15.88 13.11 1.48
CA SER A 82 -17.26 12.88 1.92
C SER A 82 -17.42 11.67 2.84
N LYS A 83 -16.51 10.70 2.75
CA LYS A 83 -16.52 9.45 3.53
C LYS A 83 -15.54 9.45 4.70
N GLY A 84 -14.72 10.49 4.84
CA GLY A 84 -13.69 10.55 5.88
C GLY A 84 -12.54 9.56 5.66
N ILE A 85 -12.30 9.15 4.42
CA ILE A 85 -11.17 8.31 4.03
C ILE A 85 -9.99 9.21 3.66
N THR A 86 -8.85 9.00 4.30
CA THR A 86 -7.60 9.67 3.92
C THR A 86 -7.09 9.08 2.61
N LEU A 87 -7.16 9.87 1.53
CA LEU A 87 -6.66 9.46 0.22
C LEU A 87 -5.21 9.94 0.04
N ILE A 88 -4.30 9.00 -0.14
CA ILE A 88 -2.88 9.26 -0.36
C ILE A 88 -2.60 9.21 -1.87
N LYS A 89 -1.98 10.27 -2.40
CA LYS A 89 -1.60 10.30 -3.81
C LYS A 89 -0.39 9.39 -4.04
N GLY A 90 -0.51 8.48 -5.00
CA GLY A 90 0.53 7.53 -5.36
C GLY A 90 0.35 6.99 -6.78
N LEU A 91 1.32 6.21 -7.19
CA LEU A 91 1.32 5.43 -8.43
C LEU A 91 2.16 4.17 -8.25
N GLU A 92 2.01 3.21 -9.14
CA GLU A 92 2.92 2.08 -9.25
C GLU A 92 3.81 2.24 -10.48
N ILE A 93 5.12 2.33 -10.26
CA ILE A 93 6.12 2.17 -11.33
C ILE A 93 6.15 0.69 -11.70
N THR A 94 5.74 0.39 -12.93
CA THR A 94 5.56 -0.99 -13.41
C THR A 94 6.56 -1.29 -14.50
N GLY A 95 7.65 -1.94 -14.15
CA GLY A 95 8.69 -2.38 -15.08
C GLY A 95 8.64 -3.87 -15.35
N SER A 96 9.17 -4.26 -16.53
CA SER A 96 9.49 -5.66 -16.79
C SER A 96 10.69 -6.08 -15.94
N ASP A 97 10.88 -7.40 -15.77
CA ASP A 97 12.08 -7.92 -15.13
C ASP A 97 13.37 -7.32 -15.75
N PRO A 98 14.37 -6.91 -14.96
CA PRO A 98 14.47 -7.02 -13.51
C PRO A 98 13.90 -5.80 -12.72
N VAL A 99 13.25 -4.84 -13.36
CA VAL A 99 12.78 -3.60 -12.69
C VAL A 99 11.73 -3.92 -11.63
N GLY A 100 10.79 -4.81 -11.93
CA GLY A 100 9.70 -5.13 -11.00
C GLY A 100 8.71 -3.98 -10.81
N HIS A 101 7.98 -4.04 -9.71
CA HIS A 101 6.90 -3.11 -9.39
C HIS A 101 7.17 -2.39 -8.07
N LEU A 102 6.96 -1.07 -8.08
CA LEU A 102 7.25 -0.20 -6.93
C LEU A 102 6.10 0.79 -6.72
N ASN A 103 5.51 0.82 -5.55
CA ASN A 103 4.60 1.91 -5.20
C ASN A 103 5.39 3.13 -4.73
N VAL A 104 5.03 4.28 -5.29
CA VAL A 104 5.56 5.59 -4.92
C VAL A 104 4.40 6.42 -4.35
N LEU A 105 4.46 6.72 -3.07
CA LEU A 105 3.37 7.31 -2.29
C LEU A 105 3.73 8.72 -1.79
N PHE A 106 2.71 9.51 -1.45
CA PHE A 106 2.84 10.87 -0.92
C PHE A 106 3.52 11.84 -1.89
N ILE A 107 3.23 11.69 -3.17
CA ILE A 107 3.73 12.54 -4.24
C ILE A 107 2.80 13.70 -4.54
N LYS A 108 3.33 14.76 -5.16
CA LYS A 108 2.55 15.96 -5.52
C LYS A 108 1.85 15.80 -6.87
N ASP A 109 2.59 15.35 -7.85
CA ASP A 109 2.13 15.14 -9.22
C ASP A 109 2.60 13.79 -9.75
N CYS A 110 1.66 12.90 -10.07
CA CYS A 110 1.97 11.58 -10.61
C CYS A 110 2.68 11.66 -11.98
N ASN A 111 2.40 12.70 -12.78
CA ASN A 111 2.99 12.87 -14.11
C ASN A 111 4.51 13.04 -14.06
N ASP A 112 5.04 13.50 -12.93
CA ASP A 112 6.48 13.68 -12.73
C ASP A 112 7.28 12.37 -12.69
N TYR A 113 6.59 11.24 -12.51
CA TYR A 113 7.19 9.91 -12.34
C TYR A 113 6.82 8.93 -13.44
N MET A 114 6.28 9.43 -14.54
CA MET A 114 5.95 8.58 -15.68
C MET A 114 7.19 8.15 -16.45
N PRO A 115 7.43 6.82 -16.61
CA PRO A 115 8.41 6.34 -17.56
C PRO A 115 8.06 6.76 -18.98
N LYS A 116 9.07 7.03 -19.81
CA LYS A 116 8.86 7.47 -21.20
C LYS A 116 8.23 6.40 -22.10
N LYS A 117 8.39 5.12 -21.72
CA LYS A 117 7.87 3.96 -22.45
C LYS A 117 7.62 2.80 -21.48
N ARG A 118 6.80 1.85 -21.89
CA ARG A 118 6.44 0.68 -21.04
C ARG A 118 7.64 -0.20 -20.66
N ASN A 119 8.52 -0.48 -21.60
CA ASN A 119 9.72 -1.29 -21.36
C ASN A 119 10.90 -0.32 -21.13
N PHE A 120 11.02 0.18 -19.92
CA PHE A 120 12.10 1.05 -19.52
C PHE A 120 13.22 0.26 -18.82
N SER A 121 14.42 0.84 -18.80
CA SER A 121 15.61 0.20 -18.25
C SER A 121 15.73 0.40 -16.75
N GLU A 122 16.59 -0.41 -16.08
CA GLU A 122 16.99 -0.15 -14.70
C GLU A 122 17.51 1.28 -14.50
N THR A 123 18.27 1.83 -15.45
CA THR A 123 18.78 3.21 -15.37
C THR A 123 17.65 4.24 -15.33
N GLU A 124 16.57 4.01 -16.07
CA GLU A 124 15.39 4.88 -16.01
C GLU A 124 14.63 4.69 -14.69
N ALA A 125 14.51 3.44 -14.21
CA ALA A 125 13.96 3.15 -12.89
C ALA A 125 14.77 3.80 -11.77
N ASP A 126 16.10 3.67 -11.80
CA ASP A 126 17.02 4.35 -10.88
C ASP A 126 16.73 5.85 -10.80
N SER A 127 16.62 6.51 -11.96
CA SER A 127 16.35 7.95 -12.03
C SER A 127 15.00 8.33 -11.42
N LEU A 128 13.96 7.50 -11.63
CA LEU A 128 12.63 7.73 -11.05
C LEU A 128 12.63 7.54 -9.52
N ILE A 129 13.28 6.48 -9.04
CA ILE A 129 13.41 6.20 -7.61
C ILE A 129 14.22 7.31 -6.93
N GLU A 130 15.33 7.75 -7.52
CA GLU A 130 16.16 8.83 -7.00
C GLU A 130 15.39 10.14 -6.91
N LYS A 131 14.65 10.50 -7.96
CA LYS A 131 13.80 11.68 -7.97
C LYS A 131 12.74 11.60 -6.88
N ALA A 132 12.00 10.48 -6.81
CA ALA A 132 10.95 10.29 -5.83
C ALA A 132 11.48 10.38 -4.39
N ALA A 133 12.62 9.73 -4.11
CA ALA A 133 13.26 9.77 -2.79
C ALA A 133 13.75 11.20 -2.43
N ALA A 134 14.33 11.92 -3.39
CA ALA A 134 14.79 13.30 -3.19
C ALA A 134 13.63 14.27 -2.88
N GLU A 135 12.44 14.01 -3.43
CA GLU A 135 11.21 14.77 -3.14
C GLU A 135 10.48 14.26 -1.89
N GLY A 136 11.06 13.28 -1.22
CA GLY A 136 10.54 12.73 0.03
C GLY A 136 9.33 11.81 -0.16
N ALA A 137 9.13 11.20 -1.32
CA ALA A 137 8.14 10.16 -1.50
C ALA A 137 8.48 8.92 -0.67
N TYR A 138 7.48 8.18 -0.25
CA TYR A 138 7.63 6.87 0.39
C TYR A 138 7.55 5.79 -0.66
N ILE A 139 8.53 4.90 -0.73
CA ILE A 139 8.61 3.88 -1.78
C ILE A 139 8.55 2.49 -1.15
N THR A 140 7.74 1.61 -1.73
CA THR A 140 7.67 0.19 -1.38
C THR A 140 8.02 -0.69 -2.57
N THR A 141 8.69 -1.82 -2.30
CA THR A 141 8.79 -2.89 -3.30
C THR A 141 7.59 -3.82 -3.15
N ASN A 142 6.91 -4.08 -4.26
CA ASN A 142 5.64 -4.78 -4.30
C ASN A 142 5.83 -6.28 -4.55
N HIS A 143 4.92 -7.11 -4.05
CA HIS A 143 4.77 -8.56 -4.31
C HIS A 143 6.09 -9.25 -4.73
N PRO A 144 7.12 -9.31 -3.88
CA PRO A 144 8.48 -9.71 -4.25
C PRO A 144 8.60 -11.16 -4.71
N GLY A 145 7.56 -11.97 -4.57
CA GLY A 145 7.49 -13.35 -5.07
C GLY A 145 6.80 -13.49 -6.42
N TRP A 146 6.38 -12.42 -7.03
CA TRP A 146 5.76 -12.48 -8.36
C TRP A 146 6.76 -11.98 -9.43
N PRO A 147 6.89 -12.67 -10.59
CA PRO A 147 6.15 -13.86 -11.00
C PRO A 147 6.81 -15.20 -10.62
N ASP A 148 8.01 -15.22 -10.11
CA ASP A 148 8.87 -16.42 -9.99
C ASP A 148 8.70 -17.19 -8.67
N LYS A 149 7.96 -16.66 -7.70
CA LYS A 149 7.72 -17.19 -6.36
C LYS A 149 8.95 -17.32 -5.45
N ASN A 150 10.14 -16.92 -5.90
CA ASN A 150 11.37 -17.03 -5.12
C ASN A 150 11.52 -15.90 -4.10
N SER A 151 10.82 -14.79 -4.31
CA SER A 151 10.91 -13.55 -3.50
C SER A 151 12.35 -13.04 -3.37
N GLU A 152 13.17 -13.23 -4.39
CA GLU A 152 14.52 -12.71 -4.45
C GLU A 152 14.52 -11.31 -5.02
N LEU A 153 14.98 -10.34 -4.21
CA LEU A 153 15.02 -8.96 -4.68
C LEU A 153 16.17 -8.76 -5.67
N PRO A 154 15.93 -8.10 -6.81
CA PRO A 154 16.98 -7.72 -7.74
C PRO A 154 18.06 -6.87 -7.06
N ALA A 155 19.32 -7.00 -7.48
CA ALA A 155 20.44 -6.31 -6.85
C ALA A 155 20.28 -4.77 -6.85
N TYR A 156 19.64 -4.21 -7.89
CA TYR A 156 19.39 -2.78 -7.95
C TYR A 156 18.36 -2.32 -6.89
N ILE A 157 17.33 -3.13 -6.59
CA ILE A 157 16.37 -2.87 -5.50
C ILE A 157 17.08 -2.89 -4.15
N VAL A 158 17.93 -3.90 -3.91
CA VAL A 158 18.72 -4.01 -2.68
C VAL A 158 19.60 -2.76 -2.51
N ARG A 159 20.26 -2.30 -3.58
CA ARG A 159 21.04 -1.06 -3.58
C ARG A 159 20.21 0.16 -3.14
N HIS A 160 18.99 0.32 -3.66
CA HIS A 160 18.10 1.42 -3.26
C HIS A 160 17.62 1.31 -1.81
N ILE A 161 17.39 0.09 -1.33
CA ILE A 161 17.08 -0.18 0.08
C ILE A 161 18.27 0.26 0.98
N GLU A 162 19.48 -0.16 0.66
CA GLU A 162 20.71 0.20 1.40
C GLU A 162 20.94 1.71 1.41
N GLN A 163 20.60 2.38 0.32
CA GLN A 163 20.66 3.85 0.19
C GLN A 163 19.45 4.57 0.84
N LYS A 164 18.57 3.85 1.54
CA LYS A 164 17.38 4.39 2.21
C LYS A 164 16.37 5.08 1.28
N ARG A 165 16.35 4.71 0.00
CA ARG A 165 15.40 5.23 -0.99
C ARG A 165 14.12 4.42 -1.05
N ILE A 166 14.16 3.13 -0.68
CA ILE A 166 13.01 2.24 -0.50
C ILE A 166 12.86 1.95 0.98
N GLN A 167 11.67 2.12 1.54
CA GLN A 167 11.41 2.07 2.98
C GLN A 167 10.43 0.98 3.40
N GLY A 168 9.71 0.38 2.45
CA GLY A 168 8.73 -0.66 2.72
C GLY A 168 8.83 -1.85 1.77
N ILE A 169 8.27 -2.96 2.19
CA ILE A 169 8.16 -4.19 1.40
C ILE A 169 6.83 -4.87 1.67
N GLU A 170 6.18 -5.37 0.64
CA GLU A 170 4.96 -6.16 0.81
C GLU A 170 5.29 -7.55 1.34
N ILE A 171 4.73 -7.86 2.51
CA ILE A 171 4.78 -9.18 3.14
C ILE A 171 3.58 -10.02 2.71
N PHE A 172 2.45 -9.34 2.54
CA PHE A 172 1.22 -9.90 1.98
C PHE A 172 0.77 -9.04 0.81
N ASN A 173 0.45 -9.70 -0.31
CA ASN A 173 -0.22 -9.07 -1.44
C ASN A 173 -1.41 -9.94 -1.83
N ASN A 174 -2.61 -9.36 -1.89
CA ASN A 174 -3.85 -10.11 -1.98
C ASN A 174 -3.91 -11.18 -0.85
N GLU A 175 -3.96 -12.46 -1.16
CA GLU A 175 -3.88 -13.57 -0.19
C GLU A 175 -2.51 -14.26 -0.20
N GLU A 176 -1.59 -13.80 -1.03
CA GLU A 176 -0.24 -14.36 -1.11
C GLU A 176 0.63 -13.87 0.06
N PHE A 177 1.43 -14.79 0.59
CA PHE A 177 2.37 -14.52 1.66
C PHE A 177 3.80 -14.74 1.17
N TYR A 178 4.67 -13.76 1.39
CA TYR A 178 6.07 -13.76 1.01
C TYR A 178 6.98 -13.88 2.24
N PRO A 179 7.27 -15.09 2.75
CA PRO A 179 8.06 -15.24 3.99
C PRO A 179 9.45 -14.64 3.89
N ARG A 180 10.11 -14.73 2.72
CA ARG A 180 11.45 -14.13 2.51
C ARG A 180 11.45 -12.60 2.58
N ALA A 181 10.32 -11.96 2.34
CA ALA A 181 10.18 -10.52 2.51
C ALA A 181 10.33 -10.09 3.98
N ILE A 182 10.04 -10.98 4.94
CA ILE A 182 10.28 -10.73 6.37
C ILE A 182 11.80 -10.61 6.64
N ASP A 183 12.61 -11.50 6.04
CA ASP A 183 14.06 -11.46 6.23
C ASP A 183 14.64 -10.13 5.73
N TYR A 184 14.18 -9.64 4.57
CA TYR A 184 14.57 -8.33 4.05
C TYR A 184 14.07 -7.19 4.95
N ALA A 185 12.82 -7.25 5.41
CA ALA A 185 12.25 -6.23 6.28
C ALA A 185 13.04 -6.11 7.59
N ASP A 186 13.44 -7.23 8.18
CA ASP A 186 14.24 -7.26 9.41
C ASP A 186 15.68 -6.79 9.14
N GLN A 187 16.32 -7.32 8.10
CA GLN A 187 17.71 -7.00 7.77
C GLN A 187 17.91 -5.52 7.48
N TYR A 188 17.00 -4.91 6.73
CA TYR A 188 17.14 -3.53 6.26
C TYR A 188 16.26 -2.54 7.01
N ASN A 189 15.54 -3.00 8.04
CA ASN A 189 14.63 -2.19 8.85
C ASN A 189 13.51 -1.53 8.01
N LEU A 190 12.93 -2.27 7.06
CA LEU A 190 11.80 -1.80 6.24
C LEU A 190 10.48 -1.85 7.02
N ALA A 191 9.48 -1.09 6.57
CA ALA A 191 8.12 -1.24 7.05
C ALA A 191 7.45 -2.47 6.43
N TYR A 192 6.66 -3.17 7.23
CA TYR A 192 5.89 -4.33 6.83
C TYR A 192 4.57 -3.88 6.22
N ILE A 193 4.34 -4.20 4.97
CA ILE A 193 3.15 -3.79 4.21
C ILE A 193 2.30 -5.02 3.87
N GLY A 194 1.01 -4.91 4.13
CA GLY A 194 -0.03 -5.78 3.58
C GLY A 194 -0.91 -4.95 2.66
N ALA A 195 -1.09 -5.37 1.43
CA ALA A 195 -1.86 -4.65 0.43
C ALA A 195 -2.67 -5.61 -0.43
N THR A 196 -3.73 -5.12 -1.06
CA THR A 196 -4.59 -6.00 -1.85
C THR A 196 -4.17 -6.14 -3.29
N ASP A 197 -3.54 -5.13 -3.86
CA ASP A 197 -3.23 -5.10 -5.29
C ASP A 197 -4.50 -5.37 -6.14
N ALA A 198 -5.62 -4.80 -5.68
CA ALA A 198 -6.92 -5.18 -6.20
C ALA A 198 -7.18 -4.58 -7.57
N HIS A 199 -7.43 -5.46 -8.53
CA HIS A 199 -7.82 -5.12 -9.89
C HIS A 199 -9.34 -5.26 -10.11
N TYR A 200 -9.98 -6.16 -9.37
CA TYR A 200 -11.41 -6.45 -9.41
C TYR A 200 -12.15 -5.87 -8.20
N PRO A 201 -13.49 -5.84 -8.18
CA PRO A 201 -14.25 -5.52 -6.96
C PRO A 201 -13.82 -6.42 -5.79
N MET A 202 -13.76 -5.85 -4.58
CA MET A 202 -13.28 -6.55 -3.38
C MET A 202 -14.06 -7.83 -3.06
N ASP A 203 -15.39 -7.82 -3.29
CA ASP A 203 -16.25 -9.00 -3.08
C ASP A 203 -15.91 -10.18 -4.00
N PHE A 204 -15.13 -9.97 -5.08
CA PHE A 204 -14.65 -11.04 -5.96
C PHE A 204 -13.30 -11.62 -5.50
N LEU A 205 -12.55 -10.84 -4.76
CA LEU A 205 -11.22 -11.22 -4.30
C LEU A 205 -11.26 -11.82 -2.89
N PHE A 206 -12.17 -11.36 -2.04
CA PHE A 206 -12.26 -11.75 -0.63
C PHE A 206 -13.69 -12.15 -0.24
N ASP A 207 -13.83 -13.22 0.54
CA ASP A 207 -15.10 -13.53 1.23
C ASP A 207 -15.28 -12.57 2.43
N LEU A 208 -15.67 -11.33 2.10
CA LEU A 208 -15.81 -10.25 3.08
C LEU A 208 -16.87 -10.51 4.17
N LYS A 209 -17.63 -11.58 4.06
CA LYS A 209 -18.55 -12.04 5.13
C LYS A 209 -17.82 -12.78 6.23
N LYS A 210 -16.69 -13.40 5.91
CA LYS A 210 -15.93 -14.26 6.83
C LYS A 210 -14.62 -13.64 7.29
N LYS A 211 -14.00 -12.77 6.47
CA LYS A 211 -12.68 -12.20 6.75
C LYS A 211 -12.60 -10.74 6.33
N PHE A 212 -11.59 -10.06 6.80
CA PHE A 212 -11.18 -8.76 6.28
C PHE A 212 -10.27 -8.95 5.07
N ARG A 213 -10.22 -7.95 4.20
CA ARG A 213 -9.24 -7.85 3.14
C ARG A 213 -7.83 -7.76 3.73
N THR A 214 -6.83 -8.03 2.91
CA THR A 214 -5.43 -7.72 3.24
C THR A 214 -5.28 -6.22 3.43
N LEU A 215 -4.58 -5.81 4.49
CA LEU A 215 -4.38 -4.42 4.85
C LEU A 215 -3.11 -4.22 5.69
N THR A 216 -2.71 -2.97 5.86
CA THR A 216 -1.66 -2.55 6.79
C THR A 216 -2.28 -1.83 7.97
N PHE A 217 -2.00 -2.27 9.19
CA PHE A 217 -2.20 -1.45 10.38
C PHE A 217 -1.04 -0.45 10.49
N VAL A 218 -1.37 0.84 10.50
CA VAL A 218 -0.40 1.93 10.68
C VAL A 218 -0.66 2.62 12.01
N PHE A 219 0.38 2.74 12.84
CA PHE A 219 0.27 3.36 14.15
C PHE A 219 0.72 4.83 14.04
N ALA A 220 -0.24 5.69 13.75
CA ALA A 220 -0.06 7.13 13.52
C ALA A 220 -0.69 7.97 14.61
N LYS A 221 -0.24 9.20 14.80
CA LYS A 221 -0.84 10.12 15.78
C LYS A 221 -2.23 10.56 15.35
N GLU A 222 -2.41 10.78 14.05
CA GLU A 222 -3.64 11.27 13.45
C GLU A 222 -3.90 10.55 12.12
N ASN A 223 -5.15 10.58 11.65
CA ASN A 223 -5.51 10.11 10.32
C ASN A 223 -5.31 11.24 9.29
N THR A 224 -4.03 11.58 9.02
CA THR A 224 -3.62 12.54 8.00
C THR A 224 -2.49 11.97 7.16
N PRO A 225 -2.32 12.39 5.89
CA PRO A 225 -1.22 11.91 5.04
C PRO A 225 0.15 12.08 5.70
N GLU A 226 0.39 13.21 6.38
CA GLU A 226 1.66 13.53 7.04
C GLU A 226 1.94 12.58 8.21
N SER A 227 0.93 12.33 9.04
CA SER A 227 1.06 11.44 10.20
C SER A 227 1.21 9.97 9.80
N ILE A 228 0.50 9.54 8.75
CA ILE A 228 0.65 8.20 8.15
C ILE A 228 2.06 8.05 7.57
N LYS A 229 2.53 9.02 6.80
CA LYS A 229 3.87 9.05 6.22
C LYS A 229 4.94 8.93 7.30
N GLU A 230 4.87 9.74 8.34
CA GLU A 230 5.81 9.72 9.46
C GLU A 230 5.81 8.35 10.15
N ALA A 231 4.64 7.75 10.37
CA ALA A 231 4.52 6.43 10.97
C ALA A 231 5.18 5.33 10.12
N LEU A 232 4.97 5.37 8.80
CA LEU A 232 5.57 4.41 7.87
C LEU A 232 7.11 4.56 7.83
N TYR A 233 7.64 5.78 7.78
CA TYR A 233 9.10 6.02 7.86
C TYR A 233 9.70 5.54 9.18
N ALA A 234 8.96 5.64 10.27
CA ALA A 234 9.37 5.11 11.58
C ALA A 234 9.20 3.58 11.71
N GLY A 235 8.69 2.92 10.66
CA GLY A 235 8.43 1.48 10.67
C GLY A 235 7.34 1.05 11.64
N ARG A 236 6.39 1.93 11.96
CA ARG A 236 5.25 1.65 12.81
C ARG A 236 4.09 1.08 12.00
N SER A 237 4.29 -0.13 11.48
CA SER A 237 3.29 -0.86 10.72
C SER A 237 3.27 -2.34 11.06
N ILE A 238 2.12 -2.96 10.85
CA ILE A 238 1.90 -4.41 10.89
C ILE A 238 1.09 -4.78 9.66
N ALA A 239 1.59 -5.72 8.87
CA ALA A 239 0.86 -6.30 7.75
C ALA A 239 -0.14 -7.35 8.25
N TYR A 240 -1.35 -7.33 7.67
CA TYR A 240 -2.41 -8.28 7.97
C TYR A 240 -2.93 -8.95 6.70
N ALA A 241 -3.08 -10.28 6.72
CA ALA A 241 -3.82 -11.04 5.73
C ALA A 241 -4.34 -12.35 6.35
N ASP A 242 -5.58 -12.70 6.06
CA ASP A 242 -6.16 -14.00 6.42
C ASP A 242 -5.86 -14.44 7.87
N GLN A 243 -6.15 -13.56 8.85
CA GLN A 243 -5.91 -13.77 10.29
C GLN A 243 -4.45 -13.91 10.69
N LYS A 244 -3.51 -13.59 9.80
CA LYS A 244 -2.07 -13.57 10.08
C LYS A 244 -1.59 -12.13 10.24
N LEU A 245 -0.61 -11.95 11.11
CA LEU A 245 0.06 -10.68 11.34
C LEU A 245 1.55 -10.85 11.08
N ALA A 246 2.15 -9.89 10.38
CA ALA A 246 3.59 -9.80 10.23
C ALA A 246 4.04 -8.37 10.53
N GLY A 247 5.10 -8.23 11.33
CA GLY A 247 5.59 -6.91 11.75
C GLY A 247 6.79 -7.06 12.66
N LYS A 248 7.42 -5.94 12.98
CA LYS A 248 8.53 -5.92 13.93
C LYS A 248 8.07 -6.49 15.28
N GLU A 249 8.91 -7.30 15.91
CA GLU A 249 8.60 -8.02 17.15
C GLU A 249 8.06 -7.10 18.26
N ASN A 250 8.68 -5.94 18.44
CA ASN A 250 8.24 -4.96 19.45
C ASN A 250 6.83 -4.41 19.15
N MET A 251 6.51 -4.17 17.87
CA MET A 251 5.20 -3.70 17.44
C MET A 251 4.13 -4.78 17.63
N LEU A 252 4.42 -6.02 17.22
CA LEU A 252 3.53 -7.16 17.42
C LEU A 252 3.26 -7.39 18.91
N LYS A 253 4.29 -7.38 19.77
CA LYS A 253 4.13 -7.52 21.22
C LYS A 253 3.25 -6.41 21.81
N LEU A 254 3.45 -5.16 21.38
CA LEU A 254 2.66 -4.03 21.87
C LEU A 254 1.20 -4.15 21.42
N PHE A 255 0.98 -4.48 20.16
CA PHE A 255 -0.37 -4.66 19.58
C PHE A 255 -1.13 -5.79 20.29
N LEU A 256 -0.51 -6.96 20.46
CA LEU A 256 -1.13 -8.09 21.14
C LEU A 256 -1.43 -7.78 22.62
N ARG A 257 -0.51 -7.12 23.35
CA ARG A 257 -0.76 -6.70 24.74
C ARG A 257 -1.92 -5.73 24.85
N SER A 258 -2.05 -4.78 23.92
CA SER A 258 -3.16 -3.84 23.90
C SER A 258 -4.49 -4.54 23.59
N SER A 259 -4.49 -5.52 22.68
CA SER A 259 -5.65 -6.36 22.36
C SER A 259 -6.13 -7.17 23.56
N LEU A 260 -5.22 -7.78 24.32
CA LEU A 260 -5.55 -8.56 25.51
C LEU A 260 -6.12 -7.71 26.66
N LYS A 261 -5.71 -6.44 26.77
CA LYS A 261 -6.31 -5.51 27.75
C LYS A 261 -7.75 -5.18 27.42
N VAL A 262 -8.07 -4.96 26.14
CA VAL A 262 -9.44 -4.70 25.69
C VAL A 262 -10.36 -5.88 26.00
N LEU A 263 -9.92 -7.11 25.75
CA LEU A 263 -10.69 -8.32 26.03
C LEU A 263 -10.88 -8.60 27.54
N ARG A 264 -10.03 -8.05 28.42
CA ARG A 264 -10.15 -8.20 29.88
C ARG A 264 -10.98 -7.12 30.58
N SER A 265 -11.30 -6.05 29.89
CA SER A 265 -12.10 -4.93 30.45
C SER A 265 -13.60 -5.10 30.18
N GLU A 266 -14.01 -6.10 29.45
CA GLU A 266 -15.39 -6.56 29.30
C GLU A 266 -15.70 -7.66 30.32
#